data_5dac31546eca8b89e454f031e444e8b8
#
_entry.id   5dac31546eca8b89e454f031e444e8b8
#
_cell.length_a   1.000
_cell.length_b   1.000
_cell.length_c   1.000
_cell.angle_alpha   90.00
_cell.angle_beta   90.00
_cell.angle_gamma   90.00
#
_symmetry.space_group_name_H-M   'P 1'
#
loop_
_entity.id
_entity.type
_entity.pdbx_description
1 polymer ?
#
loop_
_entity_poly.entity_id
_entity_poly.type
_entity_poly.pdbx_seq_one_letter_code
_entity_poly.pdbx_strand_id
1 'polypeptide(L)'
;LVPSVVAQAALLTLGAACLQYIFYLGAALVSVQLAGNRVGMVLAYGLVNFLVILLYWFCSEVFVPLIYGLKLDVTWITRICPTVAMYQGSYFEPRGYYNNTIYPYIYQGIEKGELFSHAILCAFFGLVLIGAAQLLYRRRKLEVAGDLLAYRGLSPVFLVLYTLMVAAFVHLGVKQYANGSISQYFFLPLGLLAGYVSGLMLLR
;
A
#
# COMPACT_ATOMS: atom_id res chain seq x y z
N LEU A 1 -8.02 -2.75 35.04
CA LEU A 1 -7.88 -3.52 33.80
C LEU A 1 -7.83 -5.00 34.17
N VAL A 2 -8.81 -5.79 33.69
CA VAL A 2 -8.81 -7.24 33.92
C VAL A 2 -7.69 -7.84 33.06
N PRO A 3 -6.64 -8.42 33.66
CA PRO A 3 -5.46 -8.87 32.90
C PRO A 3 -5.80 -9.89 31.79
N SER A 4 -6.88 -10.62 31.95
CA SER A 4 -7.38 -11.54 30.92
C SER A 4 -7.86 -10.87 29.63
N VAL A 5 -8.47 -9.67 29.72
CA VAL A 5 -8.96 -8.92 28.55
C VAL A 5 -7.77 -8.36 27.74
N VAL A 6 -6.74 -7.88 28.44
CA VAL A 6 -5.52 -7.36 27.80
C VAL A 6 -4.76 -8.50 27.10
N ALA A 7 -4.67 -9.65 27.75
CA ALA A 7 -4.01 -10.82 27.17
C ALA A 7 -4.76 -11.35 25.93
N GLN A 8 -6.09 -11.38 25.96
CA GLN A 8 -6.89 -11.78 24.80
C GLN A 8 -6.72 -10.80 23.63
N ALA A 9 -6.77 -9.48 23.88
CA ALA A 9 -6.56 -8.46 22.87
C ALA A 9 -5.16 -8.57 22.25
N ALA A 10 -4.12 -8.78 23.06
CA ALA A 10 -2.76 -8.97 22.58
C ALA A 10 -2.61 -10.23 21.71
N LEU A 11 -3.23 -11.33 22.08
CA LEU A 11 -3.20 -12.56 21.27
C LEU A 11 -3.94 -12.40 19.95
N LEU A 12 -5.08 -11.70 19.93
CA LEU A 12 -5.84 -11.44 18.71
C LEU A 12 -5.06 -10.53 17.75
N THR A 13 -4.44 -9.46 18.25
CA THR A 13 -3.61 -8.58 17.45
C THR A 13 -2.37 -9.28 16.92
N LEU A 14 -1.73 -10.11 17.72
CA LEU A 14 -0.59 -10.92 17.28
C LEU A 14 -1.00 -11.89 16.17
N GLY A 15 -2.13 -12.59 16.32
CA GLY A 15 -2.64 -13.49 15.30
C GLY A 15 -2.95 -12.78 13.97
N ALA A 16 -3.61 -11.61 14.03
CA ALA A 16 -3.88 -10.80 12.85
C ALA A 16 -2.58 -10.28 12.20
N ALA A 17 -1.62 -9.83 12.99
CA ALA A 17 -0.31 -9.39 12.49
C ALA A 17 0.46 -10.51 11.80
N CYS A 18 0.44 -11.73 12.33
CA CYS A 18 1.06 -12.90 11.69
C CYS A 18 0.43 -13.19 10.32
N LEU A 19 -0.89 -13.10 10.19
CA LEU A 19 -1.57 -13.31 8.92
C LEU A 19 -1.24 -12.20 7.90
N GLN A 20 -1.19 -10.94 8.35
CA GLN A 20 -0.80 -9.82 7.50
C GLN A 20 0.67 -9.91 7.08
N TYR A 21 1.54 -10.43 7.93
CA TYR A 21 2.96 -10.64 7.61
C TYR A 21 3.16 -11.56 6.40
N ILE A 22 2.27 -12.54 6.18
CA ILE A 22 2.31 -13.40 4.99
C ILE A 22 2.19 -12.58 3.69
N PHE A 23 1.37 -11.53 3.69
CA PHE A 23 1.26 -10.62 2.55
C PHE A 23 2.59 -9.88 2.28
N TYR A 24 3.19 -9.29 3.31
CA TYR A 24 4.44 -8.56 3.15
C TYR A 24 5.59 -9.46 2.73
N LEU A 25 5.61 -10.69 3.23
CA LEU A 25 6.56 -11.71 2.81
C LEU A 25 6.38 -12.05 1.33
N GLY A 26 5.14 -12.28 0.89
CA GLY A 26 4.80 -12.53 -0.52
C GLY A 26 5.21 -11.37 -1.42
N ALA A 27 4.91 -10.14 -1.02
CA ALA A 27 5.30 -8.92 -1.73
C ALA A 27 6.84 -8.80 -1.84
N ALA A 28 7.56 -9.09 -0.76
CA ALA A 28 9.02 -9.07 -0.75
C ALA A 28 9.60 -10.13 -1.72
N LEU A 29 9.10 -11.35 -1.68
CA LEU A 29 9.54 -12.43 -2.56
C LEU A 29 9.30 -12.10 -4.04
N VAL A 30 8.13 -11.57 -4.39
CA VAL A 30 7.84 -11.13 -5.77
C VAL A 30 8.82 -10.03 -6.18
N SER A 31 9.05 -9.05 -5.31
CA SER A 31 9.93 -7.90 -5.60
C SER A 31 11.37 -8.32 -5.86
N VAL A 32 11.87 -9.30 -5.10
CA VAL A 32 13.21 -9.90 -5.33
C VAL A 32 13.27 -10.59 -6.69
N GLN A 33 12.19 -11.26 -7.13
CA GLN A 33 12.18 -11.93 -8.43
C GLN A 33 12.05 -10.96 -9.60
N LEU A 34 11.33 -9.84 -9.42
CA LEU A 34 11.13 -8.81 -10.44
C LEU A 34 12.39 -7.95 -10.64
N ALA A 35 13.20 -7.80 -9.63
CA ALA A 35 14.35 -6.90 -9.65
C ALA A 35 15.65 -7.61 -10.04
N GLY A 36 16.49 -6.93 -10.80
CA GLY A 36 17.85 -7.38 -11.13
C GLY A 36 18.91 -6.77 -10.20
N ASN A 37 18.58 -5.67 -9.51
CA ASN A 37 19.48 -4.99 -8.56
C ASN A 37 18.74 -4.58 -7.27
N ARG A 38 19.49 -4.09 -6.28
CA ARG A 38 18.93 -3.70 -4.96
C ARG A 38 17.96 -2.53 -5.04
N VAL A 39 18.22 -1.55 -5.90
CA VAL A 39 17.34 -0.38 -6.08
C VAL A 39 16.03 -0.81 -6.69
N GLY A 40 16.06 -1.63 -7.73
CA GLY A 40 14.87 -2.21 -8.36
C GLY A 40 14.02 -3.00 -7.36
N MET A 41 14.66 -3.75 -6.44
CA MET A 41 13.95 -4.51 -5.41
C MET A 41 13.16 -3.60 -4.46
N VAL A 42 13.77 -2.52 -3.97
CA VAL A 42 13.09 -1.55 -3.07
C VAL A 42 11.94 -0.86 -3.79
N LEU A 43 12.15 -0.42 -5.04
CA LEU A 43 11.12 0.21 -5.84
C LEU A 43 9.96 -0.74 -6.16
N ALA A 44 10.27 -1.97 -6.56
CA ALA A 44 9.25 -2.99 -6.82
C ALA A 44 8.45 -3.33 -5.55
N TYR A 45 9.12 -3.44 -4.39
CA TYR A 45 8.46 -3.67 -3.12
C TYR A 45 7.52 -2.51 -2.75
N GLY A 46 7.96 -1.27 -2.91
CA GLY A 46 7.12 -0.10 -2.73
C GLY A 46 5.91 -0.12 -3.66
N LEU A 47 6.11 -0.36 -4.95
CA LEU A 47 5.03 -0.42 -5.92
C LEU A 47 4.01 -1.50 -5.60
N VAL A 48 4.43 -2.71 -5.23
CA VAL A 48 3.51 -3.81 -4.89
C VAL A 48 2.68 -3.47 -3.66
N ASN A 49 3.30 -2.90 -2.61
CA ASN A 49 2.59 -2.55 -1.38
C ASN A 49 1.64 -1.36 -1.54
N PHE A 50 2.02 -0.37 -2.33
CA PHE A 50 1.22 0.85 -2.50
C PHE A 50 0.37 0.86 -3.77
N LEU A 51 0.38 -0.23 -4.56
CA LEU A 51 -0.36 -0.31 -5.82
C LEU A 51 -1.86 0.01 -5.65
N VAL A 52 -2.50 -0.57 -4.65
CA VAL A 52 -3.94 -0.37 -4.40
C VAL A 52 -4.22 1.08 -4.01
N ILE A 53 -3.38 1.66 -3.14
CA ILE A 53 -3.51 3.07 -2.73
C ILE A 53 -3.28 3.99 -3.93
N LEU A 54 -2.30 3.67 -4.76
CA LEU A 54 -1.95 4.44 -5.95
C LEU A 54 -3.09 4.46 -6.96
N LEU A 55 -3.67 3.30 -7.25
CA LEU A 55 -4.83 3.18 -8.15
C LEU A 55 -6.04 3.91 -7.57
N TYR A 56 -6.28 3.76 -6.27
CA TYR A 56 -7.34 4.51 -5.61
C TYR A 56 -7.13 6.01 -5.71
N TRP A 57 -5.94 6.51 -5.36
CA TRP A 57 -5.61 7.93 -5.46
C TRP A 57 -5.84 8.44 -6.88
N PHE A 58 -5.36 7.71 -7.89
CA PHE A 58 -5.53 8.08 -9.28
C PHE A 58 -7.02 8.16 -9.67
N CYS A 59 -7.82 7.17 -9.27
CA CYS A 59 -9.25 7.18 -9.53
C CYS A 59 -9.96 8.34 -8.83
N SER A 60 -9.65 8.61 -7.56
CA SER A 60 -10.34 9.62 -6.76
C SER A 60 -9.95 11.05 -7.15
N GLU A 61 -8.69 11.31 -7.41
CA GLU A 61 -8.18 12.66 -7.65
C GLU A 61 -8.19 13.05 -9.14
N VAL A 62 -8.18 12.07 -10.05
CA VAL A 62 -8.15 12.34 -11.49
C VAL A 62 -9.48 12.04 -12.15
N PHE A 63 -10.04 10.84 -11.96
CA PHE A 63 -11.28 10.45 -12.65
C PHE A 63 -12.54 11.06 -12.05
N VAL A 64 -12.67 11.11 -10.74
CA VAL A 64 -13.88 11.63 -10.09
C VAL A 64 -14.16 13.09 -10.45
N PRO A 65 -13.16 13.99 -10.45
CA PRO A 65 -13.39 15.38 -10.86
C PRO A 65 -13.75 15.56 -12.34
N LEU A 66 -13.33 14.62 -13.20
CA LEU A 66 -13.59 14.66 -14.63
C LEU A 66 -14.99 14.16 -14.99
N ILE A 67 -15.61 13.32 -14.16
CA ILE A 67 -16.91 12.70 -14.42
C ILE A 67 -17.92 13.27 -13.46
N TYR A 68 -18.74 14.20 -13.95
CA TYR A 68 -19.79 14.84 -13.16
C TYR A 68 -20.75 13.80 -12.59
N GLY A 69 -20.97 13.83 -11.26
CA GLY A 69 -21.91 12.94 -10.58
C GLY A 69 -21.34 11.57 -10.17
N LEU A 70 -20.09 11.25 -10.52
CA LEU A 70 -19.46 10.01 -10.06
C LEU A 70 -19.07 10.15 -8.59
N LYS A 71 -19.66 9.32 -7.73
CA LYS A 71 -19.22 9.15 -6.34
C LYS A 71 -18.60 7.76 -6.22
N LEU A 72 -17.29 7.69 -5.97
CA LEU A 72 -16.62 6.44 -5.65
C LEU A 72 -16.78 6.18 -4.15
N ASP A 73 -17.40 5.07 -3.82
CA ASP A 73 -17.36 4.57 -2.44
C ASP A 73 -16.00 3.88 -2.21
N VAL A 74 -15.25 4.48 -1.31
CA VAL A 74 -13.84 4.18 -1.08
C VAL A 74 -13.61 3.13 -0.03
N THR A 75 -14.62 2.90 0.79
CA THR A 75 -14.49 2.09 2.01
C THR A 75 -13.97 0.68 1.73
N TRP A 76 -14.36 0.08 0.61
CA TRP A 76 -13.89 -1.27 0.26
C TRP A 76 -12.41 -1.33 -0.16
N ILE A 77 -11.87 -0.28 -0.79
CA ILE A 77 -10.47 -0.25 -1.26
C ILE A 77 -9.51 -0.13 -0.07
N THR A 78 -9.87 0.71 0.90
CA THR A 78 -9.09 0.83 2.14
C THR A 78 -9.08 -0.50 2.91
N ARG A 79 -10.13 -1.30 2.77
CA ARG A 79 -10.21 -2.64 3.36
C ARG A 79 -9.31 -3.67 2.67
N ILE A 80 -9.08 -3.58 1.38
CA ILE A 80 -8.24 -4.53 0.64
C ILE A 80 -6.74 -4.22 0.80
N CYS A 81 -6.37 -2.97 1.10
CA CYS A 81 -4.98 -2.58 1.25
C CYS A 81 -4.45 -2.93 2.65
N PRO A 82 -3.52 -3.92 2.81
CA PRO A 82 -3.01 -4.33 4.10
C PRO A 82 -2.35 -3.19 4.88
N THR A 83 -1.67 -2.29 4.17
CA THR A 83 -0.97 -1.14 4.77
C THR A 83 -1.95 -0.16 5.40
N VAL A 84 -3.09 0.12 4.74
CA VAL A 84 -4.14 0.99 5.27
C VAL A 84 -4.89 0.29 6.40
N ALA A 85 -5.19 -1.01 6.23
CA ALA A 85 -5.84 -1.79 7.27
C ALA A 85 -5.01 -1.85 8.57
N MET A 86 -3.67 -1.95 8.46
CA MET A 86 -2.78 -1.86 9.64
C MET A 86 -2.81 -0.47 10.28
N TYR A 87 -2.84 0.60 9.49
CA TYR A 87 -2.88 1.96 10.02
C TYR A 87 -4.22 2.28 10.69
N GLN A 88 -5.34 1.88 10.08
CA GLN A 88 -6.69 2.05 10.65
C GLN A 88 -6.99 1.07 11.78
N GLY A 89 -6.30 -0.07 11.79
CA GLY A 89 -6.41 -1.10 12.81
C GLY A 89 -5.55 -0.86 14.05
N SER A 90 -5.20 0.38 14.37
CA SER A 90 -4.65 0.69 15.69
C SER A 90 -5.72 0.45 16.76
N TYR A 91 -5.72 -0.77 17.27
CA TYR A 91 -6.74 -1.36 18.16
C TYR A 91 -6.83 -0.72 19.54
N PHE A 92 -5.94 0.19 19.84
CA PHE A 92 -5.87 0.89 21.10
C PHE A 92 -5.95 2.39 20.86
N GLU A 93 -7.15 2.92 20.66
CA GLU A 93 -7.34 4.36 20.79
C GLU A 93 -7.53 4.69 22.27
N PRO A 94 -6.67 5.56 22.85
CA PRO A 94 -6.95 6.15 24.13
C PRO A 94 -8.18 7.03 23.98
N ARG A 95 -9.34 6.59 24.44
CA ARG A 95 -10.50 7.46 24.53
C ARG A 95 -10.24 8.57 25.52
N GLY A 96 -10.38 9.79 25.00
CA GLY A 96 -10.10 11.02 25.69
C GLY A 96 -10.81 11.16 27.06
N TYR A 97 -10.28 12.07 27.87
CA TYR A 97 -10.83 12.52 29.11
C TYR A 97 -12.29 12.96 28.94
N TYR A 98 -13.22 12.21 29.48
CA TYR A 98 -14.56 12.69 29.73
C TYR A 98 -14.72 12.84 31.26
N ASN A 99 -14.96 14.05 31.73
CA ASN A 99 -15.20 14.40 33.13
C ASN A 99 -14.14 13.90 34.13
N ASN A 100 -12.87 14.17 33.91
CA ASN A 100 -11.78 13.85 34.85
C ASN A 100 -11.68 12.40 35.33
N THR A 101 -12.40 11.47 34.73
CA THR A 101 -12.28 10.04 35.00
C THR A 101 -11.42 9.43 33.92
N ILE A 102 -10.28 8.83 34.30
CA ILE A 102 -9.45 8.00 33.44
C ILE A 102 -10.28 6.75 33.13
N TYR A 103 -10.99 6.74 32.00
CA TYR A 103 -11.58 5.50 31.52
C TYR A 103 -10.44 4.59 31.06
N PRO A 104 -10.38 3.35 31.59
CA PRO A 104 -9.42 2.38 31.08
C PRO A 104 -9.62 2.22 29.58
N TYR A 105 -8.54 2.10 28.86
CA TYR A 105 -8.51 1.85 27.40
C TYR A 105 -9.58 0.84 27.03
N ILE A 106 -10.69 1.32 26.50
CA ILE A 106 -11.75 0.46 26.02
C ILE A 106 -11.34 0.04 24.61
N TYR A 107 -11.19 -1.24 24.43
CA TYR A 107 -11.03 -1.87 23.14
C TYR A 107 -12.23 -1.48 22.25
N GLN A 108 -12.07 -0.42 21.46
CA GLN A 108 -12.91 -0.13 20.30
C GLN A 108 -12.34 -0.91 19.13
N GLY A 109 -12.38 -2.22 19.26
CA GLY A 109 -12.04 -3.06 18.13
C GLY A 109 -13.09 -2.90 17.05
N ILE A 110 -12.67 -2.76 15.83
CA ILE A 110 -13.34 -3.38 14.69
C ILE A 110 -13.91 -4.69 15.23
N GLU A 111 -15.19 -4.95 15.00
CA GLU A 111 -15.78 -6.22 15.44
C GLU A 111 -14.80 -7.35 15.17
N LYS A 112 -14.60 -8.23 16.13
CA LYS A 112 -13.57 -9.31 16.03
C LYS A 112 -13.62 -10.02 14.68
N GLY A 113 -14.82 -10.15 14.10
CA GLY A 113 -15.05 -10.72 12.78
C GLY A 113 -14.45 -9.90 11.62
N GLU A 114 -14.50 -8.57 11.67
CA GLU A 114 -13.92 -7.73 10.61
C GLU A 114 -12.39 -7.78 10.63
N LEU A 115 -11.77 -7.77 11.81
CA LEU A 115 -10.32 -7.88 11.95
C LEU A 115 -9.80 -9.17 11.31
N PHE A 116 -10.40 -10.31 11.66
CA PHE A 116 -9.97 -11.60 11.13
C PHE A 116 -10.29 -11.76 9.66
N SER A 117 -11.42 -11.25 9.16
CA SER A 117 -11.75 -11.30 7.74
C SER A 117 -10.71 -10.55 6.92
N HIS A 118 -10.26 -9.38 7.38
CA HIS A 118 -9.18 -8.62 6.73
C HIS A 118 -7.84 -9.35 6.78
N ALA A 119 -7.48 -9.87 7.94
CA ALA A 119 -6.22 -10.59 8.10
C ALA A 119 -6.17 -11.85 7.23
N ILE A 120 -7.27 -12.60 7.14
CA ILE A 120 -7.39 -13.78 6.27
C ILE A 120 -7.28 -13.38 4.80
N LEU A 121 -7.92 -12.27 4.39
CA LEU A 121 -7.87 -11.77 3.03
C LEU A 121 -6.44 -11.35 2.66
N CYS A 122 -5.73 -10.68 3.56
CA CYS A 122 -4.31 -10.36 3.41
C CYS A 122 -3.45 -11.63 3.27
N ALA A 123 -3.68 -12.64 4.11
CA ALA A 123 -2.96 -13.91 4.03
C ALA A 123 -3.23 -14.62 2.70
N PHE A 124 -4.47 -14.62 2.22
CA PHE A 124 -4.82 -15.20 0.92
C PHE A 124 -4.05 -14.52 -0.22
N PHE A 125 -4.07 -13.19 -0.30
CA PHE A 125 -3.29 -12.46 -1.31
C PHE A 125 -1.79 -12.71 -1.14
N GLY A 126 -1.29 -12.82 0.09
CA GLY A 126 0.10 -13.15 0.37
C GLY A 126 0.49 -14.51 -0.21
N LEU A 127 -0.35 -15.53 -0.03
CA LEU A 127 -0.12 -16.86 -0.62
C LEU A 127 -0.13 -16.84 -2.16
N VAL A 128 -1.04 -16.06 -2.76
CA VAL A 128 -1.06 -15.85 -4.21
C VAL A 128 0.24 -15.20 -4.69
N LEU A 129 0.75 -14.19 -3.98
CA LEU A 129 2.03 -13.56 -4.29
C LEU A 129 3.22 -14.52 -4.13
N ILE A 130 3.23 -15.38 -3.11
CA ILE A 130 4.25 -16.41 -2.94
C ILE A 130 4.23 -17.39 -4.10
N GLY A 131 3.04 -17.83 -4.54
CA GLY A 131 2.88 -18.66 -5.73
C GLY A 131 3.39 -17.98 -7.00
N ALA A 132 3.06 -16.71 -7.19
CA ALA A 132 3.57 -15.89 -8.28
C ALA A 132 5.10 -15.76 -8.24
N ALA A 133 5.68 -15.55 -7.06
CA ALA A 133 7.14 -15.51 -6.89
C ALA A 133 7.81 -16.82 -7.31
N GLN A 134 7.22 -17.98 -6.98
CA GLN A 134 7.74 -19.28 -7.41
C GLN A 134 7.68 -19.45 -8.94
N LEU A 135 6.58 -19.01 -9.58
CA LEU A 135 6.46 -19.05 -11.03
C LEU A 135 7.49 -18.13 -11.71
N LEU A 136 7.68 -16.93 -11.18
CA LEU A 136 8.70 -16.01 -11.66
C LEU A 136 10.11 -16.61 -11.48
N TYR A 137 10.40 -17.19 -10.31
CA TYR A 137 11.70 -17.82 -10.04
C TYR A 137 12.05 -18.87 -11.11
N ARG A 138 11.10 -19.73 -11.49
CA ARG A 138 11.32 -20.77 -12.51
C ARG A 138 11.60 -20.21 -13.91
N ARG A 139 11.16 -18.98 -14.19
CA ARG A 139 11.33 -18.31 -15.49
C ARG A 139 12.48 -17.30 -15.51
N ARG A 140 13.13 -17.08 -14.39
CA ARG A 140 14.19 -16.08 -14.26
C ARG A 140 15.46 -16.55 -15.00
N LYS A 141 15.97 -15.70 -15.89
CA LYS A 141 17.28 -15.88 -16.53
C LYS A 141 18.35 -15.25 -15.65
N LEU A 142 19.44 -15.98 -15.39
CA LEU A 142 20.54 -15.52 -14.56
C LEU A 142 21.36 -14.36 -15.17
N GLU A 143 21.23 -14.17 -16.49
CA GLU A 143 21.97 -13.16 -17.26
C GLU A 143 21.53 -11.72 -17.00
N VAL A 144 20.44 -11.49 -16.25
CA VAL A 144 19.83 -10.17 -16.01
C VAL A 144 20.27 -9.55 -14.68
N ALA A 145 21.34 -10.09 -14.08
CA ALA A 145 21.91 -9.53 -12.84
C ALA A 145 22.55 -8.17 -13.14
N GLY A 146 21.99 -7.10 -12.59
CA GLY A 146 22.47 -5.73 -12.79
C GLY A 146 21.43 -4.77 -13.38
N ASP A 147 20.50 -5.28 -14.18
CA ASP A 147 19.38 -4.48 -14.71
C ASP A 147 18.42 -4.10 -13.56
N LEU A 148 17.70 -2.99 -13.70
CA LEU A 148 16.70 -2.59 -12.71
C LEU A 148 15.61 -3.65 -12.58
N LEU A 149 15.14 -4.20 -13.71
CA LEU A 149 14.12 -5.23 -13.78
C LEU A 149 14.65 -6.48 -14.45
N ALA A 150 14.37 -7.63 -13.84
CA ALA A 150 14.76 -8.93 -14.37
C ALA A 150 13.99 -9.33 -15.65
N TYR A 151 12.84 -8.67 -15.91
CA TYR A 151 11.97 -8.96 -17.06
C TYR A 151 11.77 -7.68 -17.88
N ARG A 152 12.42 -7.59 -19.03
CA ARG A 152 12.32 -6.45 -19.96
C ARG A 152 10.89 -6.15 -20.41
N GLY A 153 10.05 -7.18 -20.55
CA GLY A 153 8.64 -7.00 -20.91
C GLY A 153 7.80 -6.26 -19.85
N LEU A 154 8.26 -6.19 -18.61
CA LEU A 154 7.59 -5.45 -17.54
C LEU A 154 8.04 -3.99 -17.41
N SER A 155 9.08 -3.58 -18.15
CA SER A 155 9.59 -2.21 -18.14
C SER A 155 8.52 -1.15 -18.40
N PRO A 156 7.62 -1.29 -19.40
CA PRO A 156 6.59 -0.27 -19.63
C PRO A 156 5.57 -0.20 -18.49
N VAL A 157 5.19 -1.35 -17.91
CA VAL A 157 4.26 -1.38 -16.77
C VAL A 157 4.90 -0.73 -15.54
N PHE A 158 6.16 -1.05 -15.27
CA PHE A 158 6.93 -0.44 -14.19
C PHE A 158 7.04 1.08 -14.40
N LEU A 159 7.34 1.54 -15.61
CA LEU A 159 7.44 2.95 -15.93
C LEU A 159 6.15 3.71 -15.65
N VAL A 160 5.01 3.17 -16.07
CA VAL A 160 3.69 3.78 -15.81
C VAL A 160 3.40 3.84 -14.31
N LEU A 161 3.58 2.73 -13.60
CA LEU A 161 3.31 2.68 -12.15
C LEU A 161 4.25 3.59 -11.36
N TYR A 162 5.53 3.63 -11.73
CA TYR A 162 6.52 4.52 -11.12
C TYR A 162 6.17 5.99 -11.37
N THR A 163 5.80 6.34 -12.61
CA THR A 163 5.36 7.69 -12.98
C THR A 163 4.16 8.13 -12.16
N LEU A 164 3.14 7.27 -12.02
CA LEU A 164 1.96 7.54 -11.20
C LEU A 164 2.33 7.70 -9.72
N MET A 165 3.25 6.88 -9.22
CA MET A 165 3.71 6.97 -7.83
C MET A 165 4.40 8.31 -7.56
N VAL A 166 5.30 8.75 -8.43
CA VAL A 166 5.96 10.06 -8.30
C VAL A 166 4.96 11.21 -8.40
N ALA A 167 4.01 11.13 -9.35
CA ALA A 167 2.95 12.12 -9.49
C ALA A 167 2.07 12.20 -8.22
N ALA A 168 1.74 11.05 -7.62
CA ALA A 168 0.99 11.00 -6.38
C ALA A 168 1.74 11.65 -5.22
N PHE A 169 3.03 11.39 -5.07
CA PHE A 169 3.85 12.02 -4.02
C PHE A 169 3.95 13.54 -4.21
N VAL A 170 4.17 14.01 -5.44
CA VAL A 170 4.21 15.45 -5.75
C VAL A 170 2.86 16.10 -5.44
N HIS A 171 1.75 15.48 -5.91
CA HIS A 171 0.41 16.01 -5.69
C HIS A 171 0.05 16.07 -4.19
N LEU A 172 0.28 14.98 -3.45
CA LEU A 172 0.00 14.92 -2.00
C LEU A 172 0.87 15.91 -1.22
N GLY A 173 2.15 16.04 -1.60
CA GLY A 173 3.05 17.03 -0.99
C GLY A 173 2.55 18.46 -1.20
N VAL A 174 2.15 18.80 -2.42
CA VAL A 174 1.62 20.14 -2.72
C VAL A 174 0.27 20.38 -2.05
N LYS A 175 -0.63 19.38 -2.03
CA LYS A 175 -1.95 19.47 -1.38
C LYS A 175 -1.83 19.83 0.09
N GLN A 176 -0.81 19.30 0.77
CA GLN A 176 -0.57 19.60 2.19
C GLN A 176 -0.16 21.06 2.44
N TYR A 177 0.52 21.70 1.48
CA TYR A 177 1.01 23.08 1.62
C TYR A 177 0.12 24.13 0.95
N ALA A 178 -0.64 23.78 -0.09
CA ALA A 178 -1.34 24.72 -0.97
C ALA A 178 -2.79 25.05 -0.59
N ASN A 179 -3.27 24.64 0.60
CA ASN A 179 -4.60 25.00 1.15
C ASN A 179 -5.74 25.13 0.13
N GLY A 180 -5.90 24.12 -0.74
CA GLY A 180 -7.11 24.00 -1.57
C GLY A 180 -7.22 24.90 -2.80
N SER A 181 -6.18 25.63 -3.21
CA SER A 181 -6.22 26.48 -4.39
C SER A 181 -6.02 25.69 -5.71
N ILE A 182 -6.47 26.28 -6.83
CA ILE A 182 -6.41 25.74 -8.21
C ILE A 182 -5.01 25.24 -8.60
N SER A 183 -3.98 25.71 -7.93
CA SER A 183 -2.58 25.30 -8.15
C SER A 183 -2.31 23.78 -7.98
N GLN A 184 -3.16 23.04 -7.27
CA GLN A 184 -2.97 21.60 -7.05
C GLN A 184 -2.96 20.80 -8.35
N TYR A 185 -3.86 21.11 -9.28
CA TYR A 185 -3.96 20.40 -10.56
C TYR A 185 -2.82 20.76 -11.52
N PHE A 186 -2.19 21.94 -11.34
CA PHE A 186 -1.04 22.33 -12.15
C PHE A 186 0.20 21.47 -11.85
N PHE A 187 0.36 21.01 -10.63
CA PHE A 187 1.50 20.19 -10.22
C PHE A 187 1.38 18.72 -10.63
N LEU A 188 0.18 18.25 -11.01
CA LEU A 188 -0.02 16.87 -11.46
C LEU A 188 0.73 16.58 -12.78
N PRO A 189 0.63 17.41 -13.84
CA PRO A 189 1.45 17.24 -15.06
C PRO A 189 2.95 17.30 -14.79
N LEU A 190 3.38 18.19 -13.89
CA LEU A 190 4.77 18.30 -13.50
C LEU A 190 5.27 17.03 -12.81
N GLY A 191 4.48 16.47 -11.90
CA GLY A 191 4.78 15.20 -11.25
C GLY A 191 4.83 14.03 -12.23
N LEU A 192 3.92 13.99 -13.22
CA LEU A 192 3.92 12.99 -14.29
C LEU A 192 5.18 13.11 -15.15
N LEU A 193 5.56 14.31 -15.54
CA LEU A 193 6.75 14.55 -16.35
C LEU A 193 8.02 14.17 -15.58
N ALA A 194 8.15 14.60 -14.33
CA ALA A 194 9.29 14.26 -13.47
C ALA A 194 9.38 12.74 -13.25
N GLY A 195 8.24 12.07 -12.99
CA GLY A 195 8.18 10.62 -12.83
C GLY A 195 8.56 9.86 -14.10
N TYR A 196 8.09 10.33 -15.25
CA TYR A 196 8.43 9.70 -16.53
C TYR A 196 9.92 9.83 -16.86
N VAL A 197 10.49 11.04 -16.75
CA VAL A 197 11.91 11.28 -17.02
C VAL A 197 12.80 10.48 -16.06
N SER A 198 12.52 10.54 -14.76
CA SER A 198 13.29 9.78 -13.77
C SER A 198 13.13 8.25 -13.93
N GLY A 199 11.93 7.79 -14.29
CA GLY A 199 11.66 6.38 -14.58
C GLY A 199 12.42 5.87 -15.82
N LEU A 200 12.51 6.69 -16.88
CA LEU A 200 13.34 6.36 -18.05
C LEU A 200 14.83 6.31 -17.70
N MET A 201 15.31 7.21 -16.84
CA MET A 201 16.71 7.19 -16.39
C MET A 201 17.03 5.94 -15.58
N LEU A 202 16.08 5.47 -14.77
CA LEU A 202 16.24 4.26 -13.97
C LEU A 202 16.22 2.98 -14.81
N LEU A 203 15.50 2.97 -15.94
CA LEU A 203 15.38 1.79 -16.82
C LEU A 203 16.50 1.66 -17.85
N ARG A 204 17.36 2.68 -17.98
CA ARG A 204 18.57 2.65 -18.83
C ARG A 204 19.71 1.93 -18.14
#